data_9b23b764381d365579014f391b8c5cfe
#
_entry.id   9b23b764381d365579014f391b8c5cfe
#
_cell.length_a   1.000
_cell.length_b   1.000
_cell.length_c   1.000
_cell.angle_alpha   90.00
_cell.angle_beta   90.00
_cell.angle_gamma   90.00
#
_symmetry.space_group_name_H-M   'P 1'
#
loop_
_entity.id
_entity.type
_entity.pdbx_description
1 polymer ?
#
loop_
_entity_poly.entity_id
_entity_poly.type
_entity_poly.pdbx_seq_one_letter_code
_entity_poly.pdbx_strand_id
1 'polypeptide(L)'
;HKAMKKYIYIFAFLGLSLCNQSCMNKLEILPNDQIITDNFFEKGTAEEIESGVNSMYQRLQSSYMYNLRMWTLDIVAGEGSVGNEAGGNGLETTQLANFITTSDNSGAKELWRGPWAGISRTNWILNNIDDAARVSPEKIVQYKGEAHFLRALYYFNLVRLFGDVPLIKTQQTAGDDLQVSRSSKEEVYELIIQDLKDAASMLPAQYELSSDIGRATKGASLGLLAKVYLTLKKYDDVISTIEELDALNIYTLNRKYDWNFDYLRENGPESLFEVQYEKDVTTYSEFDILGQGGWHNDYMAPLAPIA
;
A
#
# COMPACT_ATOMS: atom_id res chain seq x y z
N HIS A 1 -53.47 -55.88 -2.09
CA HIS A 1 -53.13 -54.66 -2.89
C HIS A 1 -52.84 -53.40 -2.03
N LYS A 2 -53.59 -53.13 -0.89
CA LYS A 2 -53.36 -51.96 -0.03
C LYS A 2 -52.11 -52.06 0.83
N ALA A 3 -51.75 -53.27 1.31
CA ALA A 3 -50.55 -53.49 2.13
C ALA A 3 -49.26 -53.31 1.31
N MET A 4 -49.23 -53.80 0.09
CA MET A 4 -48.08 -53.74 -0.80
C MET A 4 -47.72 -52.29 -1.23
N LYS A 5 -48.71 -51.42 -1.41
CA LYS A 5 -48.50 -50.00 -1.69
C LYS A 5 -47.89 -49.26 -0.48
N LYS A 6 -48.20 -49.62 0.74
CA LYS A 6 -47.69 -49.01 1.98
C LYS A 6 -46.18 -49.29 2.16
N TYR A 7 -45.73 -50.47 1.80
CA TYR A 7 -44.32 -50.83 1.87
C TYR A 7 -43.50 -50.19 0.75
N ILE A 8 -44.08 -49.94 -0.41
CA ILE A 8 -43.43 -49.24 -1.52
C ILE A 8 -43.13 -47.78 -1.14
N TYR A 9 -44.06 -47.10 -0.47
CA TYR A 9 -43.85 -45.73 0.01
C TYR A 9 -42.83 -45.63 1.16
N ILE A 10 -42.80 -46.63 2.06
CA ILE A 10 -41.80 -46.70 3.14
C ILE A 10 -40.40 -46.95 2.56
N PHE A 11 -40.25 -47.84 1.55
CA PHE A 11 -38.97 -48.07 0.88
C PHE A 11 -38.51 -46.86 0.04
N ALA A 12 -39.44 -46.17 -0.62
CA ALA A 12 -39.14 -44.94 -1.36
C ALA A 12 -38.71 -43.81 -0.44
N PHE A 13 -39.32 -43.68 0.74
CA PHE A 13 -38.95 -42.67 1.72
C PHE A 13 -37.60 -42.96 2.40
N LEU A 14 -37.29 -44.23 2.69
CA LEU A 14 -36.00 -44.66 3.19
C LEU A 14 -34.87 -44.43 2.14
N GLY A 15 -35.16 -44.70 0.87
CA GLY A 15 -34.23 -44.50 -0.25
C GLY A 15 -33.89 -43.02 -0.46
N LEU A 16 -34.87 -42.10 -0.29
CA LEU A 16 -34.60 -40.65 -0.37
C LEU A 16 -33.80 -40.13 0.82
N SER A 17 -33.93 -40.74 2.02
CA SER A 17 -33.15 -40.32 3.19
C SER A 17 -31.68 -40.72 3.15
N LEU A 18 -31.32 -41.75 2.37
CA LEU A 18 -29.94 -42.19 2.21
C LEU A 18 -29.15 -41.39 1.14
N CYS A 19 -29.86 -40.67 0.27
CA CYS A 19 -29.21 -39.82 -0.75
C CYS A 19 -28.75 -38.46 -0.23
N ASN A 20 -29.11 -38.09 0.99
CA ASN A 20 -28.68 -36.78 1.55
C ASN A 20 -27.37 -36.83 2.34
N GLN A 21 -26.64 -37.94 2.36
CA GLN A 21 -25.28 -37.98 2.86
C GLN A 21 -24.25 -37.95 1.70
N SER A 22 -24.55 -37.16 0.67
CA SER A 22 -23.61 -36.93 -0.43
C SER A 22 -22.66 -35.80 -0.07
N CYS A 23 -21.47 -36.17 0.35
CA CYS A 23 -20.21 -35.50 -0.03
C CYS A 23 -20.13 -33.97 0.15
N MET A 24 -20.43 -33.42 1.32
CA MET A 24 -19.99 -32.06 1.61
C MET A 24 -18.46 -31.98 1.80
N ASN A 25 -17.80 -33.08 2.21
CA ASN A 25 -16.36 -33.10 2.43
C ASN A 25 -15.49 -33.37 1.17
N LYS A 26 -16.10 -33.56 -0.02
CA LYS A 26 -15.36 -33.75 -1.27
C LYS A 26 -15.39 -32.55 -2.23
N LEU A 27 -16.11 -31.49 -1.90
CA LEU A 27 -16.17 -30.28 -2.73
C LEU A 27 -15.06 -29.27 -2.41
N GLU A 28 -14.31 -29.49 -1.34
CA GLU A 28 -13.11 -28.74 -0.99
C GLU A 28 -11.81 -29.43 -1.45
N ILE A 29 -11.83 -30.11 -2.58
CA ILE A 29 -10.58 -30.51 -3.22
C ILE A 29 -10.02 -29.25 -3.87
N LEU A 30 -9.23 -28.52 -3.11
CA LEU A 30 -8.33 -27.52 -3.68
C LEU A 30 -7.45 -28.23 -4.70
N PRO A 31 -7.35 -27.76 -5.94
CA PRO A 31 -6.46 -28.35 -6.93
C PRO A 31 -5.04 -28.36 -6.33
N ASN A 32 -4.47 -29.56 -6.13
CA ASN A 32 -3.15 -29.70 -5.50
C ASN A 32 -2.03 -28.98 -6.26
N ASP A 33 -2.30 -28.59 -7.51
CA ASP A 33 -1.32 -27.98 -8.42
C ASP A 33 -1.57 -26.48 -8.65
N GLN A 34 -2.61 -25.88 -8.03
CA GLN A 34 -2.85 -24.43 -8.12
C GLN A 34 -2.48 -23.74 -6.81
N ILE A 35 -1.69 -22.68 -6.95
CA ILE A 35 -1.42 -21.75 -5.86
C ILE A 35 -2.65 -20.86 -5.71
N ILE A 36 -3.33 -21.00 -4.58
CA ILE A 36 -4.45 -20.15 -4.18
C ILE A 36 -4.03 -19.27 -3.01
N THR A 37 -4.81 -18.25 -2.70
CA THR A 37 -4.49 -17.30 -1.63
C THR A 37 -4.15 -17.98 -0.30
N ASP A 38 -4.84 -19.09 0.02
CA ASP A 38 -4.69 -19.80 1.30
C ASP A 38 -3.40 -20.61 1.43
N ASN A 39 -2.72 -20.94 0.31
CA ASN A 39 -1.46 -21.69 0.31
C ASN A 39 -0.32 -20.98 -0.43
N PHE A 40 -0.52 -19.69 -0.75
CA PHE A 40 0.42 -18.91 -1.54
C PHE A 40 1.83 -18.89 -0.92
N PHE A 41 1.95 -18.66 0.39
CA PHE A 41 3.24 -18.59 1.06
C PHE A 41 3.90 -19.96 1.23
N GLU A 42 3.12 -21.01 1.52
CA GLU A 42 3.65 -22.38 1.69
C GLU A 42 4.17 -22.97 0.38
N LYS A 43 3.46 -22.73 -0.73
CA LYS A 43 3.72 -23.40 -2.03
C LYS A 43 4.36 -22.50 -3.08
N GLY A 44 4.25 -21.19 -2.93
CA GLY A 44 4.81 -20.23 -3.87
C GLY A 44 6.32 -20.32 -4.01
N THR A 45 6.83 -20.08 -5.21
CA THR A 45 8.26 -19.90 -5.44
C THR A 45 8.76 -18.61 -4.80
N ALA A 46 10.07 -18.44 -4.68
CA ALA A 46 10.65 -17.21 -4.16
C ALA A 46 10.25 -15.98 -5.00
N GLU A 47 10.20 -16.13 -6.32
CA GLU A 47 9.80 -15.09 -7.28
C GLU A 47 8.32 -14.72 -7.15
N GLU A 48 7.45 -15.70 -6.93
CA GLU A 48 6.02 -15.45 -6.71
C GLU A 48 5.79 -14.71 -5.39
N ILE A 49 6.48 -15.10 -4.32
CA ILE A 49 6.43 -14.42 -3.02
C ILE A 49 6.95 -12.98 -3.17
N GLU A 50 8.08 -12.78 -3.86
CA GLU A 50 8.62 -11.44 -4.14
C GLU A 50 7.64 -10.59 -4.94
N SER A 51 6.95 -11.17 -5.92
CA SER A 51 5.87 -10.47 -6.65
C SER A 51 4.74 -10.04 -5.71
N GLY A 52 4.38 -10.88 -4.74
CA GLY A 52 3.44 -10.54 -3.66
C GLY A 52 3.92 -9.34 -2.84
N VAL A 53 5.20 -9.32 -2.47
CA VAL A 53 5.84 -8.19 -1.76
C VAL A 53 5.82 -6.94 -2.62
N ASN A 54 6.19 -7.03 -3.90
CA ASN A 54 6.19 -5.90 -4.83
C ASN A 54 4.78 -5.29 -4.99
N SER A 55 3.73 -6.09 -4.81
CA SER A 55 2.36 -5.62 -4.87
C SER A 55 2.04 -4.55 -3.81
N MET A 56 2.79 -4.49 -2.69
CA MET A 56 2.65 -3.43 -1.68
C MET A 56 3.13 -2.07 -2.23
N TYR A 57 4.25 -2.06 -2.96
CA TYR A 57 4.79 -0.86 -3.59
C TYR A 57 3.93 -0.36 -4.74
N GLN A 58 3.37 -1.28 -5.52
CA GLN A 58 2.49 -0.94 -6.65
C GLN A 58 1.33 -0.01 -6.24
N ARG A 59 0.86 -0.11 -4.99
CA ARG A 59 -0.21 0.76 -4.50
C ARG A 59 0.20 2.23 -4.38
N LEU A 60 1.47 2.54 -4.22
CA LEU A 60 1.97 3.91 -4.25
C LEU A 60 1.81 4.56 -5.63
N GLN A 61 1.86 3.76 -6.69
CA GLN A 61 1.70 4.20 -8.08
C GLN A 61 0.23 4.40 -8.48
N SER A 62 -0.73 4.11 -7.60
CA SER A 62 -2.15 4.34 -7.86
C SER A 62 -2.45 5.82 -8.11
N SER A 63 -3.42 6.10 -9.00
CA SER A 63 -3.96 7.44 -9.20
C SER A 63 -4.56 8.03 -7.91
N TYR A 64 -4.98 7.19 -6.97
CA TYR A 64 -5.47 7.63 -5.65
C TYR A 64 -4.32 7.97 -4.67
N MET A 65 -3.08 7.74 -5.07
CA MET A 65 -1.86 7.99 -4.31
C MET A 65 -0.93 8.95 -5.08
N TYR A 66 0.33 8.54 -5.27
CA TYR A 66 1.39 9.41 -5.80
C TYR A 66 1.33 9.62 -7.31
N ASN A 67 0.54 8.85 -8.06
CA ASN A 67 0.38 9.10 -9.50
C ASN A 67 -0.55 10.29 -9.80
N LEU A 68 -1.47 10.66 -8.90
CA LEU A 68 -2.37 11.80 -9.11
C LEU A 68 -2.72 12.55 -7.81
N ARG A 69 -3.39 11.89 -6.84
CA ARG A 69 -4.06 12.61 -5.76
C ARG A 69 -3.14 13.23 -4.72
N MET A 70 -2.00 12.64 -4.44
CA MET A 70 -1.08 13.20 -3.44
C MET A 70 -0.46 14.52 -3.88
N TRP A 71 -0.18 14.71 -5.17
CA TRP A 71 0.33 15.99 -5.67
C TRP A 71 -0.74 17.10 -5.70
N THR A 72 -2.04 16.75 -5.75
CA THR A 72 -3.10 17.77 -5.64
C THR A 72 -3.06 18.51 -4.30
N LEU A 73 -2.37 17.95 -3.29
CA LEU A 73 -2.17 18.61 -2.00
C LEU A 73 -1.27 19.84 -2.09
N ASP A 74 -0.40 19.94 -3.09
CA ASP A 74 0.42 21.13 -3.34
C ASP A 74 -0.48 22.33 -3.70
N ILE A 75 -1.56 22.05 -4.42
CA ILE A 75 -2.58 23.07 -4.74
C ILE A 75 -3.32 23.49 -3.45
N VAL A 76 -3.66 22.51 -2.59
CA VAL A 76 -4.29 22.81 -1.28
C VAL A 76 -3.35 23.59 -0.37
N ALA A 77 -2.05 23.31 -0.44
CA ALA A 77 -1.01 24.06 0.31
C ALA A 77 -0.78 25.48 -0.23
N GLY A 78 -1.32 25.82 -1.39
CA GLY A 78 -1.15 27.13 -2.03
C GLY A 78 0.11 27.26 -2.88
N GLU A 79 0.84 26.18 -3.11
CA GLU A 79 2.05 26.15 -3.94
C GLU A 79 1.72 26.01 -5.44
N GLY A 80 0.50 25.61 -5.76
CA GLY A 80 -0.02 25.46 -7.11
C GLY A 80 -1.40 26.08 -7.26
N SER A 81 -1.90 26.11 -8.49
CA SER A 81 -3.28 26.53 -8.78
C SER A 81 -3.91 25.65 -9.85
N VAL A 82 -5.23 25.47 -9.78
CA VAL A 82 -5.98 24.88 -10.86
C VAL A 82 -6.07 25.93 -11.98
N GLY A 83 -5.66 25.58 -13.20
CA GLY A 83 -5.75 26.49 -14.36
C GLY A 83 -7.18 26.93 -14.63
N ASN A 84 -7.34 28.00 -15.40
CA ASN A 84 -8.63 28.65 -15.70
C ASN A 84 -9.66 27.74 -16.42
N GLU A 85 -9.26 26.58 -16.93
CA GLU A 85 -10.13 25.66 -17.64
C GLU A 85 -10.75 24.57 -16.73
N ALA A 86 -10.88 24.84 -15.45
CA ALA A 86 -11.52 23.95 -14.47
C ALA A 86 -13.01 23.64 -14.77
N GLY A 87 -13.43 23.77 -16.01
CA GLY A 87 -14.77 23.52 -16.47
C GLY A 87 -15.12 22.06 -16.74
N GLY A 88 -14.42 21.09 -16.10
CA GLY A 88 -14.80 19.69 -16.29
C GLY A 88 -14.05 18.68 -15.44
N ASN A 89 -12.74 18.74 -15.40
CA ASN A 89 -11.90 17.68 -14.80
C ASN A 89 -11.13 18.12 -13.52
N GLY A 90 -11.51 19.18 -12.87
CA GLY A 90 -10.77 19.70 -11.71
C GLY A 90 -11.67 20.28 -10.61
N LEU A 91 -12.99 20.04 -10.68
CA LEU A 91 -13.92 20.60 -9.69
C LEU A 91 -13.59 20.12 -8.29
N GLU A 92 -13.28 18.85 -8.11
CA GLU A 92 -12.92 18.26 -6.82
C GLU A 92 -11.63 18.86 -6.27
N THR A 93 -10.62 19.09 -7.12
CA THR A 93 -9.36 19.74 -6.75
C THR A 93 -9.58 21.20 -6.42
N THR A 94 -10.39 21.91 -7.19
CA THR A 94 -10.77 23.32 -6.93
C THR A 94 -11.51 23.45 -5.59
N GLN A 95 -12.39 22.52 -5.26
CA GLN A 95 -13.09 22.50 -3.99
C GLN A 95 -12.12 22.26 -2.82
N LEU A 96 -11.16 21.35 -2.98
CA LEU A 96 -10.10 21.11 -1.99
C LEU A 96 -9.26 22.38 -1.78
N ALA A 97 -8.79 22.98 -2.87
CA ALA A 97 -7.95 24.20 -2.84
C ALA A 97 -8.64 25.39 -2.17
N ASN A 98 -9.94 25.55 -2.36
CA ASN A 98 -10.72 26.64 -1.80
C ASN A 98 -11.33 26.32 -0.42
N PHE A 99 -11.05 25.14 0.15
CA PHE A 99 -11.59 24.68 1.43
C PHE A 99 -13.13 24.67 1.51
N ILE A 100 -13.78 24.41 0.36
CA ILE A 100 -15.25 24.26 0.24
C ILE A 100 -15.65 22.81 -0.04
N THR A 101 -14.84 21.86 0.44
CA THR A 101 -15.00 20.43 0.23
C THR A 101 -16.25 19.92 0.93
N THR A 102 -17.06 19.15 0.21
CA THR A 102 -18.19 18.42 0.77
C THR A 102 -17.85 16.96 0.97
N SER A 103 -18.69 16.20 1.70
CA SER A 103 -18.54 14.74 1.88
C SER A 103 -18.59 13.97 0.56
N ASP A 104 -19.10 14.57 -0.51
CA ASP A 104 -19.21 13.95 -1.83
C ASP A 104 -18.01 14.20 -2.75
N ASN A 105 -17.03 15.00 -2.31
CA ASN A 105 -15.84 15.31 -3.09
C ASN A 105 -15.08 14.02 -3.45
N SER A 106 -14.90 13.75 -4.75
CA SER A 106 -14.25 12.53 -5.24
C SER A 106 -12.77 12.49 -4.89
N GLY A 107 -12.06 13.64 -4.93
CA GLY A 107 -10.67 13.74 -4.56
C GLY A 107 -10.43 13.34 -3.10
N ALA A 108 -11.27 13.81 -2.17
CA ALA A 108 -11.20 13.41 -0.78
C ALA A 108 -11.49 11.90 -0.59
N LYS A 109 -12.47 11.36 -1.33
CA LYS A 109 -12.77 9.91 -1.31
C LYS A 109 -11.61 9.07 -1.84
N GLU A 110 -10.93 9.53 -2.87
CA GLU A 110 -9.78 8.83 -3.44
C GLU A 110 -8.56 8.87 -2.50
N LEU A 111 -8.26 10.03 -1.90
CA LEU A 111 -7.24 10.16 -0.85
C LEU A 111 -7.52 9.25 0.35
N TRP A 112 -8.79 9.02 0.68
CA TRP A 112 -9.18 8.04 1.69
C TRP A 112 -8.96 6.61 1.23
N ARG A 113 -9.38 6.24 0.01
CA ARG A 113 -9.36 4.86 -0.49
C ARG A 113 -7.97 4.34 -0.82
N GLY A 114 -7.11 5.21 -1.36
CA GLY A 114 -5.79 4.81 -1.85
C GLY A 114 -4.95 4.05 -0.83
N PRO A 115 -4.73 4.60 0.39
CA PRO A 115 -3.88 3.96 1.39
C PRO A 115 -4.41 2.62 1.89
N TRP A 116 -5.73 2.42 1.97
CA TRP A 116 -6.31 1.18 2.51
C TRP A 116 -5.96 -0.07 1.72
N ALA A 117 -5.88 0.06 0.39
CA ALA A 117 -5.45 -1.04 -0.46
C ALA A 117 -3.98 -1.44 -0.18
N GLY A 118 -3.12 -0.46 0.13
CA GLY A 118 -1.75 -0.68 0.56
C GLY A 118 -1.68 -1.35 1.92
N ILE A 119 -2.42 -0.83 2.92
CA ILE A 119 -2.51 -1.39 4.27
C ILE A 119 -2.97 -2.85 4.23
N SER A 120 -3.98 -3.17 3.43
CA SER A 120 -4.46 -4.55 3.27
C SER A 120 -3.35 -5.48 2.77
N ARG A 121 -2.56 -5.06 1.78
CA ARG A 121 -1.45 -5.85 1.24
C ARG A 121 -0.30 -5.99 2.23
N THR A 122 0.06 -4.93 2.95
CA THR A 122 1.10 -4.99 3.98
C THR A 122 0.70 -5.93 5.13
N ASN A 123 -0.56 -5.87 5.56
CA ASN A 123 -1.07 -6.80 6.57
C ASN A 123 -1.07 -8.25 6.08
N TRP A 124 -1.44 -8.49 4.81
CA TRP A 124 -1.38 -9.82 4.21
C TRP A 124 0.04 -10.39 4.23
N ILE A 125 1.05 -9.60 3.85
CA ILE A 125 2.45 -10.02 3.94
C ILE A 125 2.85 -10.27 5.40
N LEU A 126 2.62 -9.33 6.30
CA LEU A 126 3.03 -9.45 7.71
C LEU A 126 2.40 -10.65 8.43
N ASN A 127 1.19 -11.02 8.06
CA ASN A 127 0.49 -12.15 8.68
C ASN A 127 0.96 -13.53 8.18
N ASN A 128 1.50 -13.60 6.95
CA ASN A 128 1.69 -14.91 6.30
C ASN A 128 3.13 -15.17 5.83
N ILE A 129 4.00 -14.18 5.77
CA ILE A 129 5.34 -14.32 5.16
C ILE A 129 6.23 -15.33 5.89
N ASP A 130 5.97 -15.61 7.16
CA ASP A 130 6.70 -16.62 7.95
C ASP A 130 6.51 -18.04 7.41
N ASP A 131 5.41 -18.29 6.70
CA ASP A 131 5.10 -19.57 6.08
C ASP A 131 5.78 -19.77 4.72
N ALA A 132 6.55 -18.79 4.23
CA ALA A 132 7.22 -18.81 2.94
C ALA A 132 8.46 -19.73 2.95
N ALA A 133 8.25 -21.03 2.94
CA ALA A 133 9.29 -22.06 3.10
C ALA A 133 10.41 -22.04 2.03
N ARG A 134 10.18 -21.36 0.89
CA ARG A 134 11.15 -21.26 -0.23
C ARG A 134 11.88 -19.93 -0.29
N VAL A 135 11.67 -19.07 0.69
CA VAL A 135 12.35 -17.78 0.84
C VAL A 135 13.36 -17.89 1.97
N SER A 136 14.55 -17.31 1.79
CA SER A 136 15.55 -17.36 2.86
C SER A 136 15.12 -16.56 4.09
N PRO A 137 15.58 -16.94 5.30
CA PRO A 137 15.23 -16.21 6.52
C PRO A 137 15.60 -14.73 6.47
N GLU A 138 16.71 -14.39 5.83
CA GLU A 138 17.18 -13.00 5.68
C GLU A 138 16.23 -12.19 4.78
N LYS A 139 15.74 -12.80 3.69
CA LYS A 139 14.74 -12.17 2.82
C LYS A 139 13.39 -12.04 3.51
N ILE A 140 12.98 -13.00 4.34
CA ILE A 140 11.76 -12.88 5.15
C ILE A 140 11.85 -11.67 6.08
N VAL A 141 12.97 -11.50 6.79
CA VAL A 141 13.21 -10.33 7.65
C VAL A 141 13.15 -9.04 6.84
N GLN A 142 13.81 -8.99 5.68
CA GLN A 142 13.78 -7.86 4.76
C GLN A 142 12.33 -7.52 4.34
N TYR A 143 11.55 -8.50 3.88
CA TYR A 143 10.17 -8.30 3.41
C TYR A 143 9.24 -7.84 4.52
N LYS A 144 9.44 -8.29 5.76
CA LYS A 144 8.75 -7.75 6.92
C LYS A 144 9.09 -6.27 7.14
N GLY A 145 10.37 -5.92 7.08
CA GLY A 145 10.82 -4.54 7.20
C GLY A 145 10.19 -3.63 6.12
N GLU A 146 10.13 -4.10 4.87
CA GLU A 146 9.47 -3.38 3.78
C GLU A 146 7.98 -3.19 4.04
N ALA A 147 7.29 -4.24 4.54
CA ALA A 147 5.88 -4.18 4.85
C ALA A 147 5.58 -3.21 6.02
N HIS A 148 6.42 -3.20 7.06
CA HIS A 148 6.32 -2.24 8.16
C HIS A 148 6.51 -0.80 7.67
N PHE A 149 7.55 -0.53 6.88
CA PHE A 149 7.78 0.79 6.31
C PHE A 149 6.58 1.29 5.49
N LEU A 150 6.08 0.46 4.58
CA LEU A 150 4.97 0.83 3.71
C LEU A 150 3.66 1.01 4.49
N ARG A 151 3.39 0.16 5.49
CA ARG A 151 2.21 0.33 6.35
C ARG A 151 2.27 1.65 7.11
N ALA A 152 3.40 1.98 7.67
CA ALA A 152 3.63 3.26 8.32
C ALA A 152 3.41 4.45 7.36
N LEU A 153 3.93 4.38 6.13
CA LEU A 153 3.76 5.42 5.12
C LEU A 153 2.28 5.61 4.74
N TYR A 154 1.53 4.52 4.56
CA TYR A 154 0.11 4.57 4.26
C TYR A 154 -0.70 5.18 5.41
N TYR A 155 -0.45 4.75 6.65
CA TYR A 155 -1.11 5.32 7.82
C TYR A 155 -0.72 6.78 8.07
N PHE A 156 0.53 7.16 7.80
CA PHE A 156 0.98 8.54 7.94
C PHE A 156 0.25 9.47 6.97
N ASN A 157 -0.03 9.01 5.75
CA ASN A 157 -0.88 9.75 4.81
C ASN A 157 -2.32 9.89 5.33
N LEU A 158 -2.92 8.80 5.83
CA LEU A 158 -4.28 8.83 6.36
C LEU A 158 -4.43 9.75 7.56
N VAL A 159 -3.57 9.59 8.58
CA VAL A 159 -3.72 10.33 9.84
C VAL A 159 -3.50 11.82 9.67
N ARG A 160 -2.61 12.25 8.77
CA ARG A 160 -2.40 13.68 8.48
C ARG A 160 -3.58 14.32 7.79
N LEU A 161 -4.28 13.58 6.94
CA LEU A 161 -5.41 14.11 6.16
C LEU A 161 -6.74 13.99 6.89
N PHE A 162 -6.95 12.93 7.68
CA PHE A 162 -8.26 12.59 8.23
C PHE A 162 -8.31 12.54 9.77
N GLY A 163 -7.18 12.69 10.45
CA GLY A 163 -7.13 12.57 11.91
C GLY A 163 -7.36 11.15 12.36
N ASP A 164 -8.38 10.92 13.18
CA ASP A 164 -8.78 9.60 13.67
C ASP A 164 -9.23 8.70 12.52
N VAL A 165 -8.63 7.52 12.41
CA VAL A 165 -8.92 6.53 11.35
C VAL A 165 -9.00 5.12 11.93
N PRO A 166 -9.68 4.17 11.26
CA PRO A 166 -9.64 2.77 11.68
C PRO A 166 -8.22 2.23 11.76
N LEU A 167 -7.88 1.51 12.81
CA LEU A 167 -6.55 0.91 13.01
C LEU A 167 -6.61 -0.59 12.76
N ILE A 168 -6.31 -0.99 11.52
CA ILE A 168 -6.33 -2.37 11.04
C ILE A 168 -4.90 -2.88 11.00
N LYS A 169 -4.53 -3.75 11.95
CA LYS A 169 -3.16 -4.25 12.13
C LYS A 169 -2.93 -5.64 11.53
N THR A 170 -4.02 -6.33 11.18
CA THR A 170 -4.00 -7.71 10.66
C THR A 170 -4.77 -7.81 9.37
N GLN A 171 -4.53 -8.89 8.64
CA GLN A 171 -5.32 -9.22 7.46
C GLN A 171 -6.79 -9.39 7.86
N GLN A 172 -7.68 -8.73 7.13
CA GLN A 172 -9.12 -8.92 7.28
C GLN A 172 -9.63 -9.99 6.30
N THR A 173 -10.50 -10.86 6.78
CA THR A 173 -11.14 -11.92 6.01
C THR A 173 -12.65 -11.69 5.92
N ALA A 174 -13.33 -12.46 5.06
CA ALA A 174 -14.79 -12.31 4.87
C ALA A 174 -15.62 -12.63 6.14
N GLY A 175 -15.02 -13.28 7.14
CA GLY A 175 -15.68 -13.59 8.41
C GLY A 175 -15.53 -12.53 9.49
N ASP A 176 -14.70 -11.52 9.27
CA ASP A 176 -14.41 -10.47 10.24
C ASP A 176 -15.47 -9.35 10.21
N ASP A 177 -15.60 -8.63 11.31
CA ASP A 177 -16.36 -7.38 11.31
C ASP A 177 -15.58 -6.31 10.55
N LEU A 178 -16.08 -5.97 9.37
CA LEU A 178 -15.48 -4.96 8.51
C LEU A 178 -15.86 -3.52 8.89
N GLN A 179 -16.75 -3.34 9.88
CA GLN A 179 -17.15 -2.03 10.38
C GLN A 179 -16.25 -1.58 11.55
N VAL A 180 -14.96 -1.44 11.29
CA VAL A 180 -14.00 -1.04 12.32
C VAL A 180 -14.18 0.43 12.67
N SER A 181 -14.37 0.72 13.96
CA SER A 181 -14.44 2.09 14.47
C SER A 181 -13.11 2.82 14.29
N ARG A 182 -13.14 4.15 14.27
CA ARG A 182 -11.93 4.97 14.26
C ARG A 182 -11.19 4.84 15.59
N SER A 183 -9.88 4.68 15.51
CA SER A 183 -8.95 4.85 16.63
C SER A 183 -8.47 6.30 16.70
N SER A 184 -8.02 6.73 17.86
CA SER A 184 -7.45 8.07 18.01
C SER A 184 -6.20 8.24 17.13
N LYS A 185 -5.94 9.47 16.72
CA LYS A 185 -4.72 9.76 15.95
C LYS A 185 -3.46 9.41 16.74
N GLU A 186 -3.50 9.51 18.06
CA GLU A 186 -2.40 9.13 18.95
C GLU A 186 -2.07 7.64 18.81
N GLU A 187 -3.07 6.75 18.86
CA GLU A 187 -2.87 5.30 18.65
C GLU A 187 -2.37 4.98 17.25
N VAL A 188 -2.81 5.73 16.24
CA VAL A 188 -2.32 5.58 14.86
C VAL A 188 -0.85 5.98 14.76
N TYR A 189 -0.45 7.11 15.39
CA TYR A 189 0.95 7.53 15.43
C TYR A 189 1.84 6.56 16.22
N GLU A 190 1.33 5.93 17.27
CA GLU A 190 2.06 4.89 18.00
C GLU A 190 2.38 3.70 17.09
N LEU A 191 1.40 3.22 16.28
CA LEU A 191 1.65 2.17 15.30
C LEU A 191 2.68 2.61 14.26
N ILE A 192 2.55 3.81 13.70
CA ILE A 192 3.48 4.35 12.70
C ILE A 192 4.92 4.37 13.24
N ILE A 193 5.11 4.88 14.45
CA ILE A 193 6.43 4.95 15.09
C ILE A 193 7.00 3.54 15.32
N GLN A 194 6.17 2.61 15.80
CA GLN A 194 6.60 1.24 16.03
C GLN A 194 6.99 0.57 14.70
N ASP A 195 6.14 0.65 13.69
CA ASP A 195 6.42 0.09 12.36
C ASP A 195 7.71 0.64 11.75
N LEU A 196 7.98 1.94 11.90
CA LEU A 196 9.21 2.55 11.38
C LEU A 196 10.46 2.12 12.14
N LYS A 197 10.37 1.91 13.45
CA LYS A 197 11.46 1.36 14.25
C LYS A 197 11.75 -0.10 13.88
N ASP A 198 10.70 -0.90 13.71
CA ASP A 198 10.83 -2.30 13.29
C ASP A 198 11.45 -2.36 11.88
N ALA A 199 10.96 -1.54 10.95
CA ALA A 199 11.53 -1.42 9.61
C ALA A 199 13.02 -1.03 9.65
N ALA A 200 13.40 -0.01 10.41
CA ALA A 200 14.80 0.42 10.54
C ALA A 200 15.71 -0.67 11.12
N SER A 201 15.18 -1.56 11.97
CA SER A 201 15.93 -2.69 12.52
C SER A 201 16.09 -3.86 11.56
N MET A 202 15.15 -4.04 10.62
CA MET A 202 15.08 -5.18 9.71
C MET A 202 15.67 -4.90 8.33
N LEU A 203 15.64 -3.64 7.88
CA LEU A 203 16.05 -3.24 6.54
C LEU A 203 17.56 -2.99 6.45
N PRO A 204 18.17 -3.34 5.30
CA PRO A 204 19.56 -3.00 5.05
C PRO A 204 19.74 -1.49 4.88
N ALA A 205 20.95 -1.02 5.12
CA ALA A 205 21.30 0.37 4.87
C ALA A 205 21.32 0.70 3.37
N GLN A 206 21.77 -0.25 2.54
CA GLN A 206 21.76 -0.20 1.08
C GLN A 206 21.54 -1.61 0.51
N TYR A 207 21.04 -1.66 -0.72
CA TYR A 207 20.94 -2.90 -1.50
C TYR A 207 22.14 -3.03 -2.45
N GLU A 208 22.64 -4.25 -2.58
CA GLU A 208 23.76 -4.54 -3.47
C GLU A 208 23.31 -4.75 -4.93
N LEU A 209 22.11 -5.32 -5.11
CA LEU A 209 21.58 -5.63 -6.43
C LEU A 209 20.82 -4.44 -7.02
N SER A 210 21.10 -4.16 -8.28
CA SER A 210 20.39 -3.11 -9.02
C SER A 210 18.88 -3.35 -9.15
N SER A 211 18.45 -4.61 -9.13
CA SER A 211 17.04 -5.01 -9.13
C SER A 211 16.30 -4.62 -7.85
N ASP A 212 17.01 -4.37 -6.76
CA ASP A 212 16.43 -3.99 -5.47
C ASP A 212 16.44 -2.46 -5.26
N ILE A 213 16.96 -1.67 -6.21
CA ILE A 213 16.88 -0.21 -6.17
C ILE A 213 15.41 0.23 -6.14
N GLY A 214 15.09 1.16 -5.26
CA GLY A 214 13.71 1.63 -5.04
C GLY A 214 12.98 0.92 -3.89
N ARG A 215 13.52 -0.20 -3.37
CA ARG A 215 13.00 -0.80 -2.14
C ARG A 215 13.33 0.07 -0.92
N ALA A 216 12.47 -0.02 0.09
CA ALA A 216 12.68 0.68 1.35
C ALA A 216 14.00 0.23 2.01
N THR A 217 14.74 1.20 2.54
CA THR A 217 16.01 1.00 3.25
C THR A 217 15.90 1.41 4.72
N LYS A 218 16.91 1.09 5.52
CA LYS A 218 17.04 1.63 6.88
C LYS A 218 16.97 3.17 6.86
N GLY A 219 17.64 3.82 5.91
CA GLY A 219 17.63 5.28 5.77
C GLY A 219 16.25 5.84 5.42
N ALA A 220 15.51 5.18 4.55
CA ALA A 220 14.11 5.54 4.26
C ALA A 220 13.24 5.51 5.54
N SER A 221 13.41 4.47 6.36
CA SER A 221 12.65 4.31 7.60
C SER A 221 13.00 5.38 8.63
N LEU A 222 14.29 5.68 8.82
CA LEU A 222 14.75 6.73 9.72
C LEU A 222 14.30 8.12 9.25
N GLY A 223 14.39 8.42 7.96
CA GLY A 223 13.93 9.69 7.40
C GLY A 223 12.43 9.91 7.58
N LEU A 224 11.61 8.89 7.34
CA LEU A 224 10.18 8.97 7.58
C LEU A 224 9.87 9.08 9.09
N LEU A 225 10.60 8.36 9.95
CA LEU A 225 10.45 8.43 11.40
C LEU A 225 10.76 9.84 11.93
N ALA A 226 11.84 10.46 11.46
CA ALA A 226 12.17 11.85 11.79
C ALA A 226 11.06 12.82 11.37
N LYS A 227 10.47 12.63 10.18
CA LYS A 227 9.33 13.42 9.70
C LYS A 227 8.07 13.21 10.56
N VAL A 228 7.81 12.01 11.03
CA VAL A 228 6.72 11.70 11.98
C VAL A 228 6.96 12.42 13.32
N TYR A 229 8.15 12.31 13.88
CA TYR A 229 8.49 13.02 15.13
C TYR A 229 8.40 14.53 14.99
N LEU A 230 8.85 15.08 13.85
CA LEU A 230 8.71 16.51 13.57
C LEU A 230 7.24 16.95 13.55
N THR A 231 6.38 16.14 12.91
CA THR A 231 4.92 16.39 12.87
C THR A 231 4.32 16.39 14.28
N LEU A 232 4.82 15.54 15.15
CA LEU A 232 4.41 15.45 16.56
C LEU A 232 5.12 16.46 17.47
N LYS A 233 6.02 17.30 16.94
CA LYS A 233 6.85 18.28 17.67
C LYS A 233 7.74 17.64 18.75
N LYS A 234 8.14 16.39 18.54
CA LYS A 234 9.08 15.65 19.40
C LYS A 234 10.51 15.91 18.94
N TYR A 235 11.01 17.12 19.19
CA TYR A 235 12.26 17.61 18.59
C TYR A 235 13.50 16.84 19.01
N ASP A 236 13.57 16.35 20.26
CA ASP A 236 14.70 15.54 20.73
C ASP A 236 14.76 14.20 19.99
N ASP A 237 13.59 13.57 19.74
CA ASP A 237 13.48 12.35 18.95
C ASP A 237 13.87 12.60 17.47
N VAL A 238 13.56 13.78 16.91
CA VAL A 238 14.01 14.16 15.56
C VAL A 238 15.53 14.19 15.49
N ILE A 239 16.17 14.91 16.43
CA ILE A 239 17.63 15.07 16.45
C ILE A 239 18.30 13.70 16.53
N SER A 240 17.92 12.85 17.51
CA SER A 240 18.52 11.54 17.68
C SER A 240 18.31 10.60 16.46
N THR A 241 17.13 10.70 15.81
CA THR A 241 16.85 9.90 14.61
C THR A 241 17.68 10.36 13.40
N ILE A 242 17.88 11.67 13.25
CA ILE A 242 18.73 12.22 12.18
C ILE A 242 20.20 11.88 12.44
N GLU A 243 20.67 11.93 13.69
CA GLU A 243 22.03 11.47 14.04
C GLU A 243 22.25 10.00 13.67
N GLU A 244 21.24 9.13 13.90
CA GLU A 244 21.31 7.73 13.45
C GLU A 244 21.32 7.61 11.92
N LEU A 245 20.56 8.42 11.21
CA LEU A 245 20.56 8.48 9.74
C LEU A 245 21.93 8.93 9.20
N ASP A 246 22.47 10.00 9.74
CA ASP A 246 23.77 10.54 9.34
C ASP A 246 24.91 9.55 9.60
N ALA A 247 24.83 8.77 10.68
CA ALA A 247 25.82 7.74 11.02
C ALA A 247 25.88 6.61 9.97
N LEU A 248 24.91 6.46 9.09
CA LEU A 248 24.98 5.53 7.96
C LEU A 248 26.04 5.94 6.93
N ASN A 249 26.38 7.22 6.83
CA ASN A 249 27.36 7.78 5.89
C ASN A 249 27.06 7.46 4.41
N ILE A 250 25.79 7.36 4.05
CA ILE A 250 25.32 6.98 2.71
C ILE A 250 24.76 8.19 1.98
N TYR A 251 24.04 9.05 2.70
CA TYR A 251 23.30 10.16 2.12
C TYR A 251 24.12 11.45 2.19
N THR A 252 23.97 12.28 1.17
CA THR A 252 24.61 13.60 1.11
C THR A 252 23.80 14.52 0.21
N LEU A 253 23.85 15.83 0.49
CA LEU A 253 23.17 16.82 -0.33
C LEU A 253 23.74 16.88 -1.74
N ASN A 254 22.88 17.01 -2.73
CA ASN A 254 23.28 17.24 -4.10
C ASN A 254 24.02 18.61 -4.22
N ARG A 255 25.04 18.66 -5.09
CA ARG A 255 25.79 19.92 -5.31
C ARG A 255 24.92 21.02 -5.92
N LYS A 256 23.85 20.65 -6.62
CA LYS A 256 22.90 21.56 -7.24
C LYS A 256 21.50 21.09 -6.87
N TYR A 257 20.67 22.05 -6.49
CA TYR A 257 19.28 21.81 -6.11
C TYR A 257 18.44 21.21 -7.24
N ASP A 258 18.68 21.65 -8.49
CA ASP A 258 18.01 21.17 -9.69
C ASP A 258 18.26 19.67 -10.00
N TRP A 259 19.32 19.09 -9.44
CA TRP A 259 19.61 17.66 -9.60
C TRP A 259 18.56 16.75 -8.93
N ASN A 260 17.81 17.26 -7.96
CA ASN A 260 16.72 16.54 -7.32
C ASN A 260 15.49 16.36 -8.24
N PHE A 261 15.45 17.07 -9.36
CA PHE A 261 14.37 17.04 -10.34
C PHE A 261 14.83 16.52 -11.71
N ASP A 262 16.04 16.01 -11.80
CA ASP A 262 16.62 15.49 -13.03
C ASP A 262 16.34 13.98 -13.11
N TYR A 263 15.51 13.56 -14.06
CA TYR A 263 15.16 12.15 -14.30
C TYR A 263 16.37 11.24 -14.63
N LEU A 264 17.52 11.82 -14.98
CA LEU A 264 18.78 11.06 -15.16
C LEU A 264 19.52 10.81 -13.84
N ARG A 265 18.99 11.31 -12.73
CA ARG A 265 19.59 11.27 -11.38
C ARG A 265 18.67 10.69 -10.32
N GLU A 266 17.70 9.90 -10.75
CA GLU A 266 16.81 9.16 -9.86
C GLU A 266 17.62 8.28 -8.88
N ASN A 267 17.08 8.08 -7.68
CA ASN A 267 17.76 7.34 -6.60
C ASN A 267 19.15 7.88 -6.28
N GLY A 268 19.34 9.19 -6.40
CA GLY A 268 20.60 9.87 -6.13
C GLY A 268 20.98 9.91 -4.64
N PRO A 269 22.14 10.49 -4.31
CA PRO A 269 22.68 10.46 -2.94
C PRO A 269 21.86 11.26 -1.92
N GLU A 270 20.96 12.13 -2.34
CA GLU A 270 20.02 12.86 -1.45
C GLU A 270 18.69 12.13 -1.26
N SER A 271 18.43 11.13 -2.10
CA SER A 271 17.16 10.38 -2.08
C SER A 271 17.14 9.35 -0.97
N LEU A 272 16.16 9.45 -0.06
CA LEU A 272 15.91 8.45 0.97
C LEU A 272 14.95 7.36 0.48
N PHE A 273 13.93 7.74 -0.30
CA PHE A 273 12.94 6.83 -0.88
C PHE A 273 12.22 7.52 -2.03
N GLU A 274 12.11 6.83 -3.15
CA GLU A 274 11.38 7.29 -4.33
C GLU A 274 10.37 6.25 -4.79
N VAL A 275 9.18 6.70 -5.20
CA VAL A 275 8.22 5.83 -5.87
C VAL A 275 8.69 5.62 -7.31
N GLN A 276 9.06 4.39 -7.64
CA GLN A 276 9.62 4.06 -8.94
C GLN A 276 8.54 4.04 -10.02
N TYR A 277 8.82 4.66 -11.18
CA TYR A 277 8.00 4.62 -12.38
C TYR A 277 8.86 4.21 -13.58
N GLU A 278 8.31 3.42 -14.47
CA GLU A 278 9.01 2.99 -15.67
C GLU A 278 8.48 3.72 -16.90
N LYS A 279 9.40 4.18 -17.76
CA LYS A 279 9.07 4.80 -19.03
C LYS A 279 8.52 3.74 -19.99
N ASP A 280 7.51 4.12 -20.78
CA ASP A 280 6.95 3.32 -21.87
C ASP A 280 6.15 2.06 -21.45
N VAL A 281 5.85 1.88 -20.16
CA VAL A 281 4.91 0.84 -19.72
C VAL A 281 3.48 1.35 -19.91
N THR A 282 2.91 1.07 -21.06
CA THR A 282 1.53 1.42 -21.42
C THR A 282 0.54 0.37 -20.92
N THR A 283 0.48 0.09 -19.65
CA THR A 283 -0.62 -0.66 -19.05
C THR A 283 -1.68 0.33 -18.54
N TYR A 284 -2.32 1.01 -19.48
CA TYR A 284 -3.48 1.82 -19.19
C TYR A 284 -4.74 1.00 -19.48
N SER A 285 -5.46 0.57 -18.46
CA SER A 285 -6.87 0.26 -18.57
C SER A 285 -7.66 1.36 -17.89
N GLU A 286 -8.74 1.82 -18.47
CA GLU A 286 -9.67 2.79 -17.85
C GLU A 286 -10.19 2.33 -16.49
N PHE A 287 -10.04 1.05 -16.17
CA PHE A 287 -10.41 0.42 -14.91
C PHE A 287 -9.20 0.16 -14.00
N ASP A 288 -7.98 0.38 -14.48
CA ASP A 288 -6.78 0.11 -13.72
C ASP A 288 -6.31 1.38 -13.03
N ILE A 289 -6.71 1.50 -11.78
CA ILE A 289 -6.25 2.54 -10.83
C ILE A 289 -4.71 2.49 -10.66
N LEU A 290 -4.05 1.49 -11.26
CA LEU A 290 -2.65 1.12 -11.11
C LEU A 290 -1.82 1.39 -12.38
N GLY A 291 -2.05 2.48 -13.07
CA GLY A 291 -1.21 2.83 -14.21
C GLY A 291 0.25 3.04 -13.80
N GLN A 292 1.18 2.30 -14.40
CA GLN A 292 2.62 2.51 -14.23
C GLN A 292 3.18 3.65 -15.09
N GLY A 293 2.37 4.28 -15.90
CA GLY A 293 2.82 5.24 -16.91
C GLY A 293 2.12 6.60 -16.83
N GLY A 294 2.90 7.63 -16.96
CA GLY A 294 2.67 8.78 -17.81
C GLY A 294 1.59 9.79 -17.47
N TRP A 295 0.60 9.53 -16.65
CA TRP A 295 -0.41 10.56 -16.32
C TRP A 295 0.23 11.81 -15.69
N HIS A 296 1.26 11.62 -14.91
CA HIS A 296 1.94 12.71 -14.23
C HIS A 296 2.66 13.62 -15.22
N ASN A 297 3.30 13.08 -16.25
CA ASN A 297 3.99 13.88 -17.26
C ASN A 297 3.07 14.64 -18.18
N ASP A 298 1.89 14.09 -18.49
CA ASP A 298 0.93 14.74 -19.38
C ASP A 298 0.15 15.87 -18.70
N TYR A 299 -0.09 15.75 -17.37
CA TYR A 299 -0.80 16.76 -16.58
C TYR A 299 0.10 17.80 -15.91
N MET A 300 1.37 17.46 -15.67
CA MET A 300 2.35 18.35 -15.01
C MET A 300 3.33 18.99 -16.01
N ALA A 301 3.14 18.80 -17.31
CA ALA A 301 3.87 19.58 -18.28
C ALA A 301 3.67 21.07 -17.96
N PRO A 302 4.74 21.87 -17.81
CA PRO A 302 4.59 23.28 -17.59
C PRO A 302 3.75 23.81 -18.75
N LEU A 303 2.62 24.45 -18.41
CA LEU A 303 1.86 25.17 -19.42
C LEU A 303 2.84 26.07 -20.15
N ALA A 304 2.93 25.93 -21.46
CA ALA A 304 3.75 26.81 -22.27
C ALA A 304 3.43 28.25 -21.86
N PRO A 305 4.44 29.11 -21.67
CA PRO A 305 4.19 30.47 -21.27
C PRO A 305 3.18 31.06 -22.25
N ILE A 306 2.06 31.51 -21.70
CA ILE A 306 1.05 32.23 -22.49
C ILE A 306 1.77 33.49 -22.98
N ALA A 307 2.05 33.54 -24.30
CA ALA A 307 2.69 34.67 -24.94
C ALA A 307 1.76 35.90 -24.92
#